data_10b1da978a5d0e08e77b4a68e888742e
#
_entry.id   10b1da978a5d0e08e77b4a68e888742e
#
_cell.length_a   1.000
_cell.length_b   1.000
_cell.length_c   1.000
_cell.angle_alpha   90.00
_cell.angle_beta   90.00
_cell.angle_gamma   90.00
#
_symmetry.space_group_name_H-M   'P 1'
#
loop_
_entity.id
_entity.type
_entity.pdbx_description
1 polymer ?
#
loop_
_entity_poly.entity_id
_entity_poly.type
_entity_poly.pdbx_seq_one_letter_code
_entity_poly.pdbx_strand_id
1 'polypeptide(L)'
;MGFGRRDRFFRGRGGLGRHRFGLGRGRNRRRRQGRLTTVGRLAVLVGGFACVGVVLGLKGGWVAWQSRDAARVPLPHVAAAPPLAGPPWVSLLTPPIGRERFEQARRRALEFDPTAAPRLVEWIDTAGHASAPAGGRESSDDRRVEYSLDERLTAEVFEILRKGRVESGHAIVLDPRSGRLLAYVSTNPEAFPPDRAYPAASIVKVLTAAALLEEKEGDAGIDCVYRGNKYRLNRRRLDPPSSGRRSGLEEALATSNNQCFSQWAVHELGEPTLRATLRRFGWLEPPVPGHEAGRIGEIQTRLDLGRLGSGLDGLRVTPLHVAALTSILTDGRSVEPWWVDRIVDGEGRSIELPARAEPRRVMDTVRADRLREMLVATTARGTARGAFRSKRGRPRLGSLSVAGKTGNLTGSDPFGRYEWFVGVAPAEDPRIGVVVLQLQGHLWWRKSSELAASIFEEVFCDRSGCRAEAANRWTGDLGPAVAPVRISDLGGPIRLSQLTSERAGSGSGRIHAKP
;
A
#
# COMPACT_ATOMS: atom_id res chain seq x y z
N MET A 1 -49.93 -40.49 -24.50
CA MET A 1 -49.34 -41.83 -24.67
C MET A 1 -48.05 -41.81 -23.81
N GLY A 2 -47.92 -42.39 -22.70
CA GLY A 2 -48.49 -43.56 -22.08
C GLY A 2 -47.36 -44.32 -21.38
N PHE A 3 -47.45 -44.37 -20.04
CA PHE A 3 -47.04 -45.48 -19.19
C PHE A 3 -45.53 -45.87 -19.13
N GLY A 4 -44.89 -46.17 -17.98
CA GLY A 4 -45.41 -46.54 -16.69
C GLY A 4 -44.31 -46.84 -15.67
N ARG A 5 -44.73 -46.77 -14.47
CA ARG A 5 -44.13 -47.20 -13.17
C ARG A 5 -43.47 -48.58 -13.18
N ARG A 6 -42.53 -48.78 -12.25
CA ARG A 6 -42.67 -49.80 -11.17
C ARG A 6 -41.57 -49.74 -10.09
N ASP A 7 -42.07 -49.65 -8.86
CA ASP A 7 -41.43 -49.94 -7.57
C ASP A 7 -40.97 -51.37 -7.42
N ARG A 8 -40.01 -51.61 -6.47
CA ARG A 8 -39.99 -52.71 -5.44
C ARG A 8 -38.73 -52.58 -4.62
N PHE A 9 -38.85 -52.17 -3.39
CA PHE A 9 -38.89 -52.92 -2.11
C PHE A 9 -38.08 -54.21 -2.10
N PHE A 10 -37.06 -54.29 -1.22
CA PHE A 10 -36.90 -55.44 -0.32
C PHE A 10 -36.19 -55.05 1.01
N ARG A 11 -36.85 -55.44 2.09
CA ARG A 11 -36.39 -55.45 3.50
C ARG A 11 -35.63 -56.78 3.78
N GLY A 12 -34.74 -56.74 4.76
CA GLY A 12 -34.21 -57.92 5.44
C GLY A 12 -33.24 -57.49 6.55
N ARG A 13 -33.62 -57.37 7.65
CA ARG A 13 -33.66 -57.96 9.00
C ARG A 13 -32.54 -58.96 9.28
N GLY A 14 -31.79 -58.70 10.39
CA GLY A 14 -31.63 -59.69 11.44
C GLY A 14 -30.19 -60.02 11.80
N GLY A 15 -29.86 -59.93 13.09
CA GLY A 15 -28.77 -60.69 13.66
C GLY A 15 -28.12 -60.10 14.92
N LEU A 16 -28.78 -60.24 16.05
CA LEU A 16 -28.23 -60.07 17.40
C LEU A 16 -27.16 -61.12 17.69
N GLY A 17 -26.00 -60.75 18.19
CA GLY A 17 -25.00 -61.63 18.76
C GLY A 17 -24.40 -61.06 20.04
N ARG A 18 -25.03 -61.30 21.18
CA ARG A 18 -24.41 -61.09 22.51
C ARG A 18 -23.44 -62.25 22.78
N HIS A 19 -22.20 -61.93 23.19
CA HIS A 19 -21.48 -62.87 24.09
C HIS A 19 -20.71 -62.09 25.17
N ARG A 20 -20.87 -62.64 26.34
CA ARG A 20 -20.47 -62.20 27.67
C ARG A 20 -19.02 -62.60 28.02
N PHE A 21 -18.48 -61.86 28.97
CA PHE A 21 -17.59 -62.24 30.08
C PHE A 21 -16.11 -62.57 29.79
N GLY A 22 -15.25 -61.78 30.39
CA GLY A 22 -13.87 -62.10 30.73
C GLY A 22 -13.33 -61.12 31.78
N LEU A 23 -13.57 -61.45 33.06
CA LEU A 23 -12.95 -60.80 34.22
C LEU A 23 -11.46 -61.19 34.27
N GLY A 24 -10.56 -60.20 34.21
CA GLY A 24 -9.12 -60.38 34.40
C GLY A 24 -8.55 -59.32 35.31
N ARG A 25 -8.45 -59.63 36.55
CA ARG A 25 -7.59 -59.15 37.68
C ARG A 25 -6.68 -57.99 37.46
N GLY A 26 -6.87 -57.02 38.34
CA GLY A 26 -6.03 -55.86 38.56
C GLY A 26 -4.58 -56.18 38.91
N ARG A 27 -3.69 -55.39 38.40
CA ARG A 27 -2.36 -55.19 38.96
C ARG A 27 -2.20 -53.70 39.34
N ASN A 28 -2.35 -53.47 40.65
CA ASN A 28 -1.93 -52.25 41.32
C ASN A 28 -0.45 -51.94 41.00
N ARG A 29 -0.19 -51.06 40.08
CA ARG A 29 1.12 -50.36 40.01
C ARG A 29 1.12 -49.26 41.05
N ARG A 30 1.64 -49.54 42.24
CA ARG A 30 2.07 -48.57 43.23
C ARG A 30 3.03 -47.58 42.54
N ARG A 31 2.62 -46.33 42.41
CA ARG A 31 3.53 -45.22 42.11
C ARG A 31 4.54 -45.14 43.26
N ARG A 32 5.78 -45.62 43.04
CA ARG A 32 6.91 -45.28 43.84
C ARG A 32 7.19 -43.79 43.59
N GLN A 33 6.81 -42.94 44.52
CA GLN A 33 7.38 -41.60 44.65
C GLN A 33 8.84 -41.75 45.06
N GLY A 34 9.72 -41.72 44.09
CA GLY A 34 11.15 -41.63 44.36
C GLY A 34 11.44 -40.27 44.99
N ARG A 35 11.71 -40.26 46.28
CA ARG A 35 12.30 -39.10 46.96
C ARG A 35 13.70 -38.89 46.37
N LEU A 36 13.87 -37.81 45.59
CA LEU A 36 15.18 -37.39 45.18
C LEU A 36 16.04 -37.11 46.43
N THR A 37 17.21 -37.72 46.50
CA THR A 37 18.21 -37.46 47.53
C THR A 37 18.68 -36.02 47.45
N THR A 38 19.21 -35.48 48.52
CA THR A 38 19.69 -34.09 48.60
C THR A 38 20.69 -33.77 47.48
N VAL A 39 21.53 -34.72 47.10
CA VAL A 39 22.49 -34.63 45.99
C VAL A 39 21.78 -34.50 44.64
N GLY A 40 20.71 -35.28 44.39
CA GLY A 40 19.94 -35.19 43.18
C GLY A 40 19.18 -33.86 43.02
N ARG A 41 18.75 -33.24 44.13
CA ARG A 41 18.15 -31.91 44.15
C ARG A 41 19.17 -30.81 43.84
N LEU A 42 20.40 -30.95 44.35
CA LEU A 42 21.49 -30.01 44.05
C LEU A 42 21.91 -30.09 42.58
N ALA A 43 22.00 -31.27 42.01
CA ALA A 43 22.30 -31.47 40.59
C ALA A 43 21.24 -30.86 39.63
N VAL A 44 19.95 -30.96 39.98
CA VAL A 44 18.86 -30.33 39.21
C VAL A 44 18.90 -28.82 39.32
N LEU A 45 19.23 -28.27 40.49
CA LEU A 45 19.38 -26.81 40.68
C LEU A 45 20.60 -26.26 39.92
N VAL A 46 21.75 -26.93 40.01
CA VAL A 46 22.98 -26.49 39.30
C VAL A 46 22.80 -26.62 37.79
N GLY A 47 22.18 -27.70 37.29
CA GLY A 47 21.84 -27.86 35.88
C GLY A 47 20.83 -26.82 35.36
N GLY A 48 19.85 -26.47 36.20
CA GLY A 48 18.86 -25.42 35.88
C GLY A 48 19.50 -24.03 35.76
N PHE A 49 20.40 -23.69 36.70
CA PHE A 49 21.13 -22.41 36.63
C PHE A 49 22.11 -22.34 35.46
N ALA A 50 22.78 -23.44 35.11
CA ALA A 50 23.63 -23.48 33.92
C ALA A 50 22.84 -23.28 32.62
N CYS A 51 21.67 -23.91 32.47
CA CYS A 51 20.79 -23.72 31.31
C CYS A 51 20.26 -22.28 31.23
N VAL A 52 19.89 -21.67 32.36
CA VAL A 52 19.42 -20.27 32.38
C VAL A 52 20.56 -19.33 32.04
N GLY A 53 21.77 -19.57 32.58
CA GLY A 53 22.96 -18.78 32.28
C GLY A 53 23.34 -18.81 30.79
N VAL A 54 23.27 -19.99 30.15
CA VAL A 54 23.53 -20.15 28.72
C VAL A 54 22.46 -19.43 27.86
N VAL A 55 21.17 -19.55 28.24
CA VAL A 55 20.08 -18.85 27.51
C VAL A 55 20.18 -17.33 27.68
N LEU A 56 20.54 -16.83 28.85
CA LEU A 56 20.75 -15.39 29.09
C LEU A 56 22.04 -14.89 28.41
N GLY A 57 23.10 -15.68 28.42
CA GLY A 57 24.35 -15.37 27.70
C GLY A 57 24.16 -15.34 26.17
N LEU A 58 23.40 -16.28 25.63
CA LEU A 58 23.05 -16.29 24.18
C LEU A 58 22.15 -15.12 23.81
N LYS A 59 21.16 -14.76 24.65
CA LYS A 59 20.34 -13.57 24.44
C LYS A 59 21.13 -12.28 24.55
N GLY A 60 22.01 -12.16 25.57
CA GLY A 60 22.88 -11.00 25.75
C GLY A 60 23.89 -10.85 24.62
N GLY A 61 24.49 -11.96 24.16
CA GLY A 61 25.41 -11.97 23.01
C GLY A 61 24.71 -11.61 21.71
N TRP A 62 23.47 -12.08 21.52
CA TRP A 62 22.66 -11.78 20.33
C TRP A 62 22.20 -10.32 20.29
N VAL A 63 21.79 -9.76 21.43
CA VAL A 63 21.45 -8.34 21.56
C VAL A 63 22.69 -7.45 21.40
N ALA A 64 23.83 -7.84 21.95
CA ALA A 64 25.09 -7.11 21.77
C ALA A 64 25.65 -7.19 20.34
N TRP A 65 25.40 -8.30 19.63
CA TRP A 65 25.74 -8.42 18.21
C TRP A 65 24.87 -7.52 17.33
N GLN A 66 23.57 -7.47 17.60
CA GLN A 66 22.65 -6.56 16.87
C GLN A 66 22.96 -5.07 17.14
N SER A 67 23.36 -4.72 18.36
CA SER A 67 23.69 -3.32 18.69
C SER A 67 25.06 -2.88 18.16
N ARG A 68 25.98 -3.80 17.87
CA ARG A 68 27.28 -3.45 17.26
C ARG A 68 27.19 -3.17 15.77
N ASP A 69 26.29 -3.84 15.03
CA ASP A 69 26.06 -3.57 13.60
C ASP A 69 25.18 -2.32 13.38
N ALA A 70 24.34 -1.95 14.34
CA ALA A 70 23.52 -0.74 14.26
C ALA A 70 24.29 0.58 14.48
N ALA A 71 25.51 0.51 15.01
CA ALA A 71 26.27 1.70 15.44
C ALA A 71 27.28 2.24 14.41
N ARG A 72 27.38 1.68 13.20
CA ARG A 72 28.47 2.05 12.27
C ARG A 72 28.03 2.18 10.82
N VAL A 73 27.10 3.08 10.52
CA VAL A 73 27.04 3.70 9.18
C VAL A 73 26.81 5.19 9.37
N PRO A 74 27.80 6.05 9.14
CA PRO A 74 27.55 7.47 9.00
C PRO A 74 26.63 7.65 7.82
N LEU A 75 25.43 8.20 8.04
CA LEU A 75 24.52 8.54 6.96
C LEU A 75 25.23 9.59 6.07
N PRO A 76 25.38 9.36 4.76
CA PRO A 76 25.85 10.42 3.89
C PRO A 76 24.85 11.59 3.97
N HIS A 77 25.38 12.80 4.12
CA HIS A 77 24.58 14.01 4.04
C HIS A 77 23.84 14.00 2.71
N VAL A 78 22.50 13.89 2.76
CA VAL A 78 21.65 14.02 1.58
C VAL A 78 21.75 15.47 1.15
N ALA A 79 22.27 15.72 -0.04
CA ALA A 79 22.19 17.02 -0.66
C ALA A 79 20.72 17.43 -0.74
N ALA A 80 20.39 18.61 -0.24
CA ALA A 80 19.05 19.15 -0.33
C ALA A 80 18.61 19.18 -1.80
N ALA A 81 17.38 18.73 -2.07
CA ALA A 81 16.80 18.83 -3.40
C ALA A 81 16.85 20.29 -3.88
N PRO A 82 17.03 20.54 -5.18
CA PRO A 82 17.01 21.92 -5.70
C PRO A 82 15.66 22.56 -5.34
N PRO A 83 15.67 23.85 -4.96
CA PRO A 83 14.44 24.56 -4.62
C PRO A 83 13.52 24.58 -5.85
N LEU A 84 12.23 24.31 -5.63
CA LEU A 84 11.21 24.43 -6.66
C LEU A 84 11.15 25.87 -7.18
N ALA A 85 10.83 26.02 -8.46
CA ALA A 85 10.43 27.30 -9.03
C ALA A 85 9.06 27.70 -8.45
N GLY A 86 9.06 28.53 -7.41
CA GLY A 86 7.86 29.01 -6.71
C GLY A 86 8.23 29.71 -5.40
N PRO A 87 7.26 30.30 -4.68
CA PRO A 87 7.56 30.91 -3.39
C PRO A 87 8.17 29.84 -2.44
N PRO A 88 9.29 30.15 -1.76
CA PRO A 88 10.05 29.15 -0.96
C PRO A 88 9.22 28.42 0.09
N TRP A 89 8.16 29.04 0.59
CA TRP A 89 7.28 28.51 1.61
C TRP A 89 6.31 27.43 1.09
N VAL A 90 6.05 27.34 -0.22
CA VAL A 90 5.17 26.28 -0.79
C VAL A 90 5.77 24.90 -0.59
N SER A 91 7.10 24.78 -0.65
CA SER A 91 7.80 23.53 -0.38
C SER A 91 7.73 23.06 1.08
N LEU A 92 7.35 23.96 2.00
CA LEU A 92 7.21 23.69 3.41
C LEU A 92 5.77 23.28 3.81
N LEU A 93 4.81 23.36 2.88
CA LEU A 93 3.44 22.99 3.16
C LEU A 93 3.32 21.48 3.37
N THR A 94 3.10 21.10 4.61
CA THR A 94 2.74 19.73 4.97
C THR A 94 1.23 19.67 5.21
N PRO A 95 0.49 18.70 4.66
CA PRO A 95 -0.94 18.61 4.91
C PRO A 95 -1.22 18.33 6.39
N PRO A 96 -2.45 18.61 6.90
CA PRO A 96 -2.82 18.38 8.30
C PRO A 96 -3.03 16.88 8.58
N ILE A 97 -1.96 16.10 8.53
CA ILE A 97 -1.96 14.64 8.62
C ILE A 97 -2.05 14.09 10.05
N GLY A 98 -1.59 14.87 11.05
CA GLY A 98 -1.71 14.52 12.46
C GLY A 98 -3.11 14.85 13.00
N ARG A 99 -3.61 14.06 13.96
CA ARG A 99 -4.99 14.21 14.45
C ARG A 99 -5.28 15.60 15.01
N GLU A 100 -4.39 16.14 15.81
CA GLU A 100 -4.60 17.45 16.44
C GLU A 100 -4.73 18.55 15.38
N ARG A 101 -3.76 18.61 14.46
CA ARG A 101 -3.75 19.59 13.37
C ARG A 101 -4.96 19.40 12.43
N PHE A 102 -5.35 18.16 12.15
CA PHE A 102 -6.55 17.84 11.39
C PHE A 102 -7.82 18.41 12.06
N GLU A 103 -7.99 18.17 13.36
CA GLU A 103 -9.17 18.68 14.10
C GLU A 103 -9.20 20.22 14.19
N GLN A 104 -8.03 20.85 14.19
CA GLN A 104 -7.92 22.32 14.10
C GLN A 104 -8.35 22.81 12.71
N ALA A 105 -7.79 22.25 11.63
CA ALA A 105 -8.14 22.60 10.26
C ALA A 105 -9.62 22.33 9.97
N ARG A 106 -10.19 21.25 10.49
CA ARG A 106 -11.60 20.92 10.41
C ARG A 106 -12.50 21.97 11.06
N ARG A 107 -12.21 22.38 12.30
CA ARG A 107 -12.99 23.42 12.99
C ARG A 107 -12.98 24.73 12.22
N ARG A 108 -11.81 25.17 11.74
CA ARG A 108 -11.66 26.37 10.94
C ARG A 108 -12.44 26.33 9.64
N ALA A 109 -12.44 25.19 8.95
CA ALA A 109 -13.21 25.01 7.72
C ALA A 109 -14.71 25.19 7.96
N LEU A 110 -15.25 24.65 9.08
CA LEU A 110 -16.64 24.79 9.45
C LEU A 110 -17.02 26.20 9.92
N GLU A 111 -16.10 26.92 10.57
CA GLU A 111 -16.26 28.33 10.95
C GLU A 111 -16.28 29.24 9.73
N PHE A 112 -15.48 28.92 8.71
CA PHE A 112 -15.35 29.73 7.50
C PHE A 112 -16.54 29.55 6.55
N ASP A 113 -16.95 28.31 6.25
CA ASP A 113 -18.10 28.01 5.40
C ASP A 113 -18.81 26.74 5.86
N PRO A 114 -19.84 26.86 6.70
CA PRO A 114 -20.60 25.71 7.20
C PRO A 114 -21.42 25.02 6.11
N THR A 115 -21.56 25.60 4.92
CA THR A 115 -22.38 25.10 3.81
C THR A 115 -21.57 24.49 2.66
N ALA A 116 -20.27 24.80 2.58
CA ALA A 116 -19.39 24.25 1.55
C ALA A 116 -19.12 22.75 1.80
N ALA A 117 -18.86 22.04 0.70
CA ALA A 117 -18.31 20.69 0.81
C ALA A 117 -17.00 20.76 1.62
N PRO A 118 -16.84 19.93 2.66
CA PRO A 118 -15.87 20.15 3.72
C PRO A 118 -14.44 19.90 3.23
N ARG A 119 -13.80 20.93 2.70
CA ARG A 119 -12.36 20.96 2.44
C ARG A 119 -11.66 21.43 3.69
N LEU A 120 -10.52 20.83 4.00
CA LEU A 120 -9.69 21.31 5.10
C LEU A 120 -9.02 22.62 4.70
N VAL A 121 -9.00 23.56 5.65
CA VAL A 121 -8.45 24.91 5.46
C VAL A 121 -7.51 25.20 6.62
N GLU A 122 -6.37 25.81 6.31
CA GLU A 122 -5.44 26.36 7.31
C GLU A 122 -5.00 27.76 6.91
N TRP A 123 -4.62 28.57 7.90
CA TRP A 123 -3.96 29.85 7.70
C TRP A 123 -2.47 29.67 7.97
N ILE A 124 -1.65 30.25 7.11
CA ILE A 124 -0.19 30.25 7.21
C ILE A 124 0.33 31.69 7.14
N ASP A 125 1.47 31.93 7.79
CA ASP A 125 2.22 33.16 7.65
C ASP A 125 3.00 33.19 6.31
N THR A 126 3.71 34.27 6.07
CA THR A 126 4.57 34.44 4.88
C THR A 126 5.72 33.44 4.80
N ALA A 127 6.08 32.81 5.92
CA ALA A 127 7.10 31.75 5.98
C ALA A 127 6.51 30.34 5.79
N GLY A 128 5.16 30.21 5.70
CA GLY A 128 4.49 28.92 5.52
C GLY A 128 4.19 28.19 6.82
N HIS A 129 4.35 28.82 7.99
CA HIS A 129 4.01 28.22 9.27
C HIS A 129 2.52 28.44 9.58
N ALA A 130 1.92 27.45 10.24
CA ALA A 130 0.52 27.58 10.68
C ALA A 130 0.39 28.83 11.55
N SER A 131 -0.46 29.77 11.12
CA SER A 131 -0.83 30.97 11.85
C SER A 131 -2.25 30.85 12.38
N ALA A 132 -2.54 31.54 13.48
CA ALA A 132 -3.90 31.76 13.92
C ALA A 132 -4.26 33.22 13.64
N PRO A 133 -5.36 33.53 12.91
CA PRO A 133 -5.76 34.91 12.71
C PRO A 133 -5.95 35.58 14.07
N ALA A 134 -5.16 36.62 14.33
CA ALA A 134 -5.20 37.35 15.59
C ALA A 134 -6.57 38.02 15.76
N GLY A 135 -7.34 37.63 16.79
CA GLY A 135 -8.65 38.22 17.12
C GLY A 135 -9.75 37.97 16.09
N GLY A 136 -9.66 36.89 15.28
CA GLY A 136 -10.67 36.53 14.28
C GLY A 136 -10.68 37.41 13.02
N ARG A 137 -9.71 38.30 12.85
CA ARG A 137 -9.50 39.06 11.61
C ARG A 137 -8.27 38.54 10.89
N GLU A 138 -8.43 38.24 9.59
CA GLU A 138 -7.33 37.90 8.70
C GLU A 138 -6.39 39.10 8.64
N SER A 139 -5.09 38.88 8.84
CA SER A 139 -4.05 39.87 8.55
C SER A 139 -3.83 39.89 7.05
N SER A 140 -3.43 41.05 6.50
CA SER A 140 -3.01 41.18 5.09
C SER A 140 -1.88 40.20 4.72
N ASP A 141 -1.11 39.77 5.72
CA ASP A 141 0.03 38.89 5.57
C ASP A 141 -0.34 37.40 5.72
N ASP A 142 -1.54 37.10 6.22
CA ASP A 142 -2.02 35.71 6.34
C ASP A 142 -2.47 35.17 4.99
N ARG A 143 -2.16 33.91 4.76
CA ARG A 143 -2.59 33.16 3.58
C ARG A 143 -3.46 32.00 3.98
N ARG A 144 -4.56 31.82 3.28
CA ARG A 144 -5.47 30.67 3.47
C ARG A 144 -5.12 29.57 2.49
N VAL A 145 -4.73 28.42 3.01
CA VAL A 145 -4.46 27.21 2.23
C VAL A 145 -5.70 26.33 2.23
N GLU A 146 -6.19 26.01 1.03
CA GLU A 146 -7.28 25.07 0.83
C GLU A 146 -6.69 23.75 0.34
N TYR A 147 -6.96 22.67 1.11
CA TYR A 147 -6.44 21.33 0.79
C TYR A 147 -7.42 20.55 -0.09
N SER A 148 -6.89 19.64 -0.91
CA SER A 148 -7.69 18.69 -1.67
C SER A 148 -8.29 17.57 -0.81
N LEU A 149 -7.88 17.50 0.46
CA LEU A 149 -8.29 16.48 1.42
C LEU A 149 -9.77 16.64 1.78
N ASP A 150 -10.52 15.54 1.71
CA ASP A 150 -11.89 15.49 2.17
C ASP A 150 -11.93 15.30 3.69
N GLU A 151 -12.68 16.20 4.38
CA GLU A 151 -12.77 16.22 5.83
C GLU A 151 -13.38 14.92 6.37
N ARG A 152 -14.49 14.49 5.78
CA ARG A 152 -15.24 13.33 6.26
C ARG A 152 -14.43 12.04 6.02
N LEU A 153 -13.87 11.88 4.82
CA LEU A 153 -13.05 10.70 4.52
C LEU A 153 -11.82 10.63 5.43
N THR A 154 -11.16 11.78 5.66
CA THR A 154 -10.00 11.87 6.55
C THR A 154 -10.38 11.47 7.98
N ALA A 155 -11.52 11.95 8.50
CA ALA A 155 -12.03 11.58 9.82
C ALA A 155 -12.31 10.06 9.93
N GLU A 156 -12.95 9.47 8.92
CA GLU A 156 -13.22 8.02 8.91
C GLU A 156 -11.93 7.19 8.81
N VAL A 157 -10.93 7.64 8.05
CA VAL A 157 -9.62 6.97 7.99
C VAL A 157 -8.93 7.02 9.37
N PHE A 158 -8.97 8.15 10.09
CA PHE A 158 -8.51 8.21 11.49
C PHE A 158 -9.21 7.18 12.38
N GLU A 159 -10.54 7.08 12.27
CA GLU A 159 -11.31 6.12 13.05
C GLU A 159 -10.99 4.65 12.69
N ILE A 160 -10.74 4.35 11.42
CA ILE A 160 -10.31 3.02 10.98
C ILE A 160 -8.96 2.65 11.62
N LEU A 161 -7.98 3.58 11.60
CA LEU A 161 -6.66 3.36 12.23
C LEU A 161 -6.79 3.24 13.76
N ARG A 162 -7.59 4.09 14.41
CA ARG A 162 -7.86 4.04 15.85
C ARG A 162 -8.50 2.72 16.27
N LYS A 163 -9.54 2.26 15.57
CA LYS A 163 -10.19 0.96 15.79
C LYS A 163 -9.22 -0.20 15.53
N GLY A 164 -8.27 0.00 14.62
CA GLY A 164 -7.17 -0.92 14.33
C GLY A 164 -6.07 -0.91 15.39
N ARG A 165 -6.10 0.04 16.36
CA ARG A 165 -5.06 0.26 17.37
C ARG A 165 -3.68 0.48 16.75
N VAL A 166 -3.63 1.28 15.69
CA VAL A 166 -2.38 1.66 15.04
C VAL A 166 -1.74 2.78 15.84
N GLU A 167 -0.62 2.49 16.51
CA GLU A 167 0.13 3.46 17.30
C GLU A 167 1.02 4.34 16.42
N SER A 168 1.69 3.75 15.44
CA SER A 168 2.53 4.45 14.46
C SER A 168 2.22 3.94 13.07
N GLY A 169 1.63 4.80 12.24
CA GLY A 169 1.27 4.42 10.88
C GLY A 169 0.71 5.56 10.06
N HIS A 170 0.66 5.32 8.75
CA HIS A 170 0.16 6.24 7.76
C HIS A 170 -0.90 5.56 6.90
N ALA A 171 -1.92 6.31 6.51
CA ALA A 171 -2.87 5.90 5.49
C ALA A 171 -3.05 7.03 4.49
N ILE A 172 -2.98 6.68 3.21
CA ILE A 172 -3.18 7.60 2.08
C ILE A 172 -4.32 7.05 1.24
N VAL A 173 -5.27 7.92 0.90
CA VAL A 173 -6.33 7.66 -0.07
C VAL A 173 -6.21 8.71 -1.16
N LEU A 174 -6.17 8.30 -2.41
CA LEU A 174 -5.98 9.22 -3.53
C LEU A 174 -6.77 8.79 -4.76
N ASP A 175 -7.03 9.76 -5.62
CA ASP A 175 -7.39 9.51 -7.01
C ASP A 175 -6.11 9.17 -7.80
N PRO A 176 -5.93 7.92 -8.25
CA PRO A 176 -4.69 7.51 -8.91
C PRO A 176 -4.54 8.09 -10.33
N ARG A 177 -5.57 8.68 -10.90
CA ARG A 177 -5.54 9.28 -12.24
C ARG A 177 -4.96 10.69 -12.23
N SER A 178 -5.30 11.45 -11.19
CA SER A 178 -4.89 12.85 -11.03
C SER A 178 -3.76 13.04 -10.02
N GLY A 179 -3.45 12.05 -9.20
CA GLY A 179 -2.53 12.18 -8.07
C GLY A 179 -3.11 12.93 -6.87
N ARG A 180 -4.38 13.38 -6.96
CA ARG A 180 -5.05 14.13 -5.91
C ARG A 180 -5.21 13.30 -4.64
N LEU A 181 -4.67 13.77 -3.52
CA LEU A 181 -4.89 13.15 -2.22
C LEU A 181 -6.30 13.51 -1.71
N LEU A 182 -7.04 12.50 -1.29
CA LEU A 182 -8.38 12.61 -0.73
C LEU A 182 -8.36 12.49 0.80
N ALA A 183 -7.43 11.69 1.32
CA ALA A 183 -7.10 11.61 2.74
C ALA A 183 -5.64 11.27 2.93
N TYR A 184 -4.99 11.90 3.90
CA TYR A 184 -3.64 11.58 4.33
C TYR A 184 -3.56 11.67 5.85
N VAL A 185 -3.36 10.53 6.49
CA VAL A 185 -3.45 10.37 7.94
C VAL A 185 -2.16 9.79 8.49
N SER A 186 -1.66 10.37 9.57
CA SER A 186 -0.60 9.83 10.40
C SER A 186 -1.06 9.76 11.86
N THR A 187 -0.88 8.62 12.51
CA THR A 187 -1.24 8.45 13.91
C THR A 187 -0.17 8.99 14.87
N ASN A 188 1.08 9.06 14.43
CA ASN A 188 2.20 9.57 15.22
C ASN A 188 3.25 10.21 14.28
N PRO A 189 2.98 11.44 13.76
CA PRO A 189 3.87 12.06 12.78
C PRO A 189 5.22 12.48 13.34
N GLU A 190 5.34 12.67 14.65
CA GLU A 190 6.61 13.06 15.29
C GLU A 190 7.57 11.88 15.41
N ALA A 191 7.12 10.76 15.98
CA ALA A 191 7.96 9.57 16.16
C ALA A 191 8.06 8.70 14.89
N PHE A 192 7.10 8.84 13.97
CA PHE A 192 7.04 8.11 12.70
C PHE A 192 6.68 9.09 11.57
N PRO A 193 7.64 9.95 11.13
CA PRO A 193 7.40 11.01 10.16
C PRO A 193 7.03 10.46 8.76
N PRO A 194 6.04 11.05 8.07
CA PRO A 194 5.58 10.56 6.77
C PRO A 194 6.51 10.88 5.60
N ASP A 195 7.40 11.84 5.77
CA ASP A 195 8.40 12.30 4.81
C ASP A 195 9.68 11.45 4.79
N ARG A 196 9.85 10.57 5.78
CA ARG A 196 11.00 9.66 5.87
C ARG A 196 10.82 8.38 5.07
N ALA A 197 11.96 7.82 4.64
CA ALA A 197 12.01 6.57 3.90
C ALA A 197 12.08 5.35 4.85
N TYR A 198 11.16 4.41 4.69
CA TYR A 198 11.01 3.19 5.46
C TYR A 198 11.30 1.94 4.62
N PRO A 199 11.66 0.79 5.23
CA PRO A 199 11.87 -0.44 4.48
C PRO A 199 10.68 -0.78 3.59
N ALA A 200 10.91 -0.85 2.26
CA ALA A 200 9.86 -1.09 1.25
C ALA A 200 9.24 -2.48 1.35
N ALA A 201 9.94 -3.41 1.97
CA ALA A 201 9.53 -4.80 2.10
C ALA A 201 9.10 -5.37 0.73
N SER A 202 8.17 -6.31 0.71
CA SER A 202 7.72 -6.97 -0.52
C SER A 202 6.92 -6.09 -1.49
N ILE A 203 6.78 -4.79 -1.23
CA ILE A 203 6.18 -3.87 -2.22
C ILE A 203 7.09 -3.76 -3.45
N VAL A 204 8.41 -3.82 -3.28
CA VAL A 204 9.37 -3.80 -4.40
C VAL A 204 9.10 -4.89 -5.44
N LYS A 205 8.49 -6.02 -5.06
CA LYS A 205 8.15 -7.10 -6.00
C LYS A 205 7.22 -6.65 -7.14
N VAL A 206 6.47 -5.57 -6.94
CA VAL A 206 5.66 -4.98 -8.01
C VAL A 206 6.58 -4.43 -9.10
N LEU A 207 7.66 -3.73 -8.71
CA LEU A 207 8.64 -3.17 -9.64
C LEU A 207 9.51 -4.27 -10.26
N THR A 208 9.87 -5.28 -9.49
CA THR A 208 10.60 -6.46 -10.01
C THR A 208 9.76 -7.22 -11.03
N ALA A 209 8.43 -7.35 -10.79
CA ALA A 209 7.51 -7.96 -11.75
C ALA A 209 7.34 -7.09 -13.00
N ALA A 210 7.27 -5.77 -12.85
CA ALA A 210 7.23 -4.84 -13.98
C ALA A 210 8.47 -4.98 -14.87
N ALA A 211 9.66 -5.03 -14.27
CA ALA A 211 10.92 -5.26 -14.99
C ALA A 211 10.93 -6.60 -15.74
N LEU A 212 10.40 -7.67 -15.13
CA LEU A 212 10.31 -8.98 -15.77
C LEU A 212 9.36 -8.98 -16.97
N LEU A 213 8.21 -8.30 -16.86
CA LEU A 213 7.25 -8.17 -17.96
C LEU A 213 7.83 -7.40 -19.16
N GLU A 214 8.74 -6.48 -18.90
CA GLU A 214 9.46 -5.74 -19.96
C GLU A 214 10.53 -6.58 -20.62
N GLU A 215 11.39 -7.24 -19.83
CA GLU A 215 12.52 -8.06 -20.33
C GLU A 215 12.05 -9.30 -21.10
N LYS A 216 10.89 -9.85 -20.75
CA LYS A 216 10.38 -11.10 -21.35
C LYS A 216 9.22 -10.89 -22.33
N GLU A 217 8.92 -9.65 -22.69
CA GLU A 217 7.81 -9.30 -23.60
C GLU A 217 6.45 -9.90 -23.17
N GLY A 218 6.24 -10.01 -21.86
CA GLY A 218 5.04 -10.57 -21.23
C GLY A 218 5.36 -11.52 -20.09
N ASP A 219 4.38 -12.24 -19.59
CA ASP A 219 4.54 -13.18 -18.46
C ASP A 219 4.62 -14.66 -18.87
N ALA A 220 4.49 -14.96 -20.16
CA ALA A 220 4.58 -16.30 -20.67
C ALA A 220 5.99 -16.88 -20.45
N GLY A 221 6.07 -18.02 -19.77
CA GLY A 221 7.35 -18.69 -19.49
C GLY A 221 8.16 -18.10 -18.31
N ILE A 222 7.62 -17.10 -17.60
CA ILE A 222 8.28 -16.62 -16.37
C ILE A 222 7.92 -17.54 -15.20
N ASP A 223 8.68 -18.64 -15.10
CA ASP A 223 8.52 -19.65 -14.05
C ASP A 223 9.72 -19.70 -13.12
N CYS A 224 9.49 -20.07 -11.88
CA CYS A 224 10.54 -20.42 -10.93
C CYS A 224 10.32 -21.80 -10.32
N VAL A 225 11.43 -22.44 -9.90
CA VAL A 225 11.39 -23.66 -9.09
C VAL A 225 11.93 -23.34 -7.71
N TYR A 226 11.20 -23.73 -6.64
CA TYR A 226 11.61 -23.47 -5.27
C TYR A 226 11.36 -24.65 -4.34
N ARG A 227 12.07 -24.70 -3.19
CA ARG A 227 11.93 -25.76 -2.18
C ARG A 227 11.63 -25.21 -0.79
N GLY A 228 10.84 -25.98 -0.04
CA GLY A 228 10.54 -25.72 1.36
C GLY A 228 9.74 -24.43 1.57
N ASN A 229 10.12 -23.63 2.58
CA ASN A 229 9.44 -22.38 2.89
C ASN A 229 9.86 -21.29 1.88
N LYS A 230 8.90 -20.84 1.05
CA LYS A 230 9.08 -19.82 0.01
C LYS A 230 9.51 -18.45 0.53
N TYR A 231 9.30 -18.16 1.82
CA TYR A 231 9.68 -16.89 2.44
C TYR A 231 11.14 -16.86 2.93
N ARG A 232 11.77 -18.02 3.13
CA ARG A 232 13.15 -18.09 3.58
C ARG A 232 14.10 -18.01 2.40
N LEU A 233 15.07 -17.09 2.49
CA LEU A 233 16.17 -16.92 1.52
C LEU A 233 17.52 -17.19 2.18
N ASN A 234 18.42 -17.82 1.45
CA ASN A 234 19.83 -17.94 1.73
C ASN A 234 20.60 -18.13 0.40
N ARG A 235 21.93 -18.15 0.43
CA ARG A 235 22.76 -18.26 -0.79
C ARG A 235 22.39 -19.46 -1.68
N ARG A 236 22.06 -20.62 -1.10
CA ARG A 236 21.70 -21.85 -1.86
C ARG A 236 20.32 -21.76 -2.54
N ARG A 237 19.48 -20.81 -2.15
CA ARG A 237 18.12 -20.65 -2.70
C ARG A 237 18.02 -19.56 -3.77
N LEU A 238 19.15 -18.94 -4.07
CA LEU A 238 19.27 -18.04 -5.21
C LEU A 238 19.24 -18.80 -6.54
N ASP A 239 19.70 -20.05 -6.52
CA ASP A 239 19.72 -20.89 -7.72
C ASP A 239 18.50 -21.80 -7.74
N PRO A 240 17.87 -22.01 -8.92
CA PRO A 240 16.76 -22.94 -9.07
C PRO A 240 17.21 -24.36 -8.71
N PRO A 241 16.50 -25.07 -7.81
CA PRO A 241 16.82 -26.45 -7.50
C PRO A 241 16.42 -27.37 -8.67
N SER A 242 17.11 -28.50 -8.84
CA SER A 242 16.81 -29.51 -9.87
C SER A 242 15.40 -30.11 -9.76
N SER A 243 14.79 -30.07 -8.57
CA SER A 243 13.40 -30.49 -8.32
C SER A 243 12.76 -29.63 -7.25
N GLY A 244 11.45 -29.38 -7.34
CA GLY A 244 10.75 -28.54 -6.38
C GLY A 244 9.33 -28.21 -6.84
N ARG A 245 8.72 -27.23 -6.19
CA ARG A 245 7.44 -26.67 -6.62
C ARG A 245 7.69 -25.61 -7.67
N ARG A 246 6.87 -25.60 -8.71
CA ARG A 246 6.86 -24.54 -9.73
C ARG A 246 5.91 -23.42 -9.33
N SER A 247 6.22 -22.22 -9.75
CA SER A 247 5.38 -21.03 -9.56
C SER A 247 5.63 -20.07 -10.72
N GLY A 248 4.59 -19.73 -11.45
CA GLY A 248 4.62 -18.63 -12.41
C GLY A 248 4.63 -17.26 -11.70
N LEU A 249 4.84 -16.20 -12.48
CA LEU A 249 4.99 -14.84 -11.97
C LEU A 249 3.77 -14.38 -11.15
N GLU A 250 2.55 -14.59 -11.65
CA GLU A 250 1.31 -14.22 -10.96
C GLU A 250 1.19 -14.89 -9.59
N GLU A 251 1.39 -16.22 -9.51
CA GLU A 251 1.29 -16.96 -8.25
C GLU A 251 2.42 -16.56 -7.27
N ALA A 252 3.63 -16.33 -7.76
CA ALA A 252 4.74 -15.86 -6.96
C ALA A 252 4.47 -14.46 -6.39
N LEU A 253 3.88 -13.56 -7.19
CA LEU A 253 3.50 -12.20 -6.79
C LEU A 253 2.36 -12.24 -5.76
N ALA A 254 1.30 -13.00 -6.02
CA ALA A 254 0.14 -13.17 -5.16
C ALA A 254 0.51 -13.73 -3.78
N THR A 255 1.40 -14.71 -3.75
CA THR A 255 1.86 -15.37 -2.52
C THR A 255 3.15 -14.77 -1.95
N SER A 256 3.68 -13.73 -2.60
CA SER A 256 4.89 -13.03 -2.18
C SER A 256 6.11 -13.95 -2.00
N ASN A 257 6.40 -14.81 -2.98
CA ASN A 257 7.44 -15.83 -2.93
C ASN A 257 8.84 -15.21 -3.03
N ASN A 258 9.58 -15.15 -1.91
CA ASN A 258 10.91 -14.55 -1.88
C ASN A 258 11.93 -15.32 -2.71
N GLN A 259 11.83 -16.66 -2.77
CA GLN A 259 12.80 -17.46 -3.54
C GLN A 259 12.68 -17.17 -5.05
N CYS A 260 11.46 -17.13 -5.60
CA CYS A 260 11.24 -16.81 -7.00
C CYS A 260 11.77 -15.42 -7.36
N PHE A 261 11.35 -14.40 -6.60
CA PHE A 261 11.77 -13.03 -6.87
C PHE A 261 13.28 -12.82 -6.72
N SER A 262 13.93 -13.55 -5.80
CA SER A 262 15.38 -13.51 -5.66
C SER A 262 16.09 -14.21 -6.82
N GLN A 263 15.56 -15.33 -7.31
CA GLN A 263 16.10 -16.03 -8.49
C GLN A 263 16.00 -15.13 -9.73
N TRP A 264 14.85 -14.55 -10.01
CA TRP A 264 14.64 -13.65 -11.13
C TRP A 264 15.51 -12.40 -11.06
N ALA A 265 15.66 -11.81 -9.86
CA ALA A 265 16.54 -10.67 -9.67
C ALA A 265 18.00 -11.00 -10.02
N VAL A 266 18.46 -12.21 -9.68
CA VAL A 266 19.85 -12.62 -9.87
C VAL A 266 20.12 -13.16 -11.28
N HIS A 267 19.19 -13.91 -11.88
CA HIS A 267 19.44 -14.63 -13.13
C HIS A 267 18.83 -13.95 -14.36
N GLU A 268 17.74 -13.18 -14.18
CA GLU A 268 17.01 -12.60 -15.32
C GLU A 268 17.24 -11.08 -15.45
N LEU A 269 17.31 -10.36 -14.32
CA LEU A 269 17.35 -8.90 -14.36
C LEU A 269 18.74 -8.30 -14.11
N GLY A 270 19.43 -8.76 -13.07
CA GLY A 270 20.67 -8.13 -12.63
C GLY A 270 20.44 -6.80 -11.89
N GLU A 271 21.52 -6.25 -11.31
CA GLU A 271 21.49 -4.98 -10.59
C GLU A 271 21.18 -3.79 -11.51
N PRO A 272 21.79 -3.66 -12.72
CA PRO A 272 21.55 -2.51 -13.58
C PRO A 272 20.07 -2.34 -13.94
N THR A 273 19.39 -3.43 -14.35
CA THR A 273 17.97 -3.41 -14.71
C THR A 273 17.08 -3.06 -13.52
N LEU A 274 17.32 -3.66 -12.35
CA LEU A 274 16.55 -3.32 -11.14
C LEU A 274 16.74 -1.86 -10.72
N ARG A 275 17.97 -1.36 -10.74
CA ARG A 275 18.29 0.02 -10.39
C ARG A 275 17.66 1.00 -11.40
N ALA A 276 17.73 0.70 -12.69
CA ALA A 276 17.08 1.50 -13.74
C ALA A 276 15.55 1.52 -13.57
N THR A 277 14.95 0.37 -13.26
CA THR A 277 13.51 0.30 -12.99
C THR A 277 13.11 1.11 -11.76
N LEU A 278 13.83 0.98 -10.64
CA LEU A 278 13.57 1.79 -9.43
C LEU A 278 13.66 3.29 -9.70
N ARG A 279 14.66 3.73 -10.48
CA ARG A 279 14.79 5.14 -10.90
C ARG A 279 13.65 5.56 -11.82
N ARG A 280 13.31 4.76 -12.81
CA ARG A 280 12.22 5.05 -13.75
C ARG A 280 10.86 5.16 -13.06
N PHE A 281 10.61 4.37 -12.02
CA PHE A 281 9.42 4.45 -11.18
C PHE A 281 9.46 5.59 -10.15
N GLY A 282 10.51 6.42 -10.16
CA GLY A 282 10.67 7.57 -9.27
C GLY A 282 11.07 7.21 -7.84
N TRP A 283 11.42 5.96 -7.57
CA TRP A 283 11.69 5.52 -6.20
C TRP A 283 13.07 5.91 -5.67
N LEU A 284 13.94 6.47 -6.50
CA LEU A 284 15.28 6.94 -6.09
C LEU A 284 15.40 8.46 -6.04
N GLU A 285 14.29 9.17 -6.23
CA GLU A 285 14.18 10.62 -6.16
C GLU A 285 13.15 10.99 -5.10
N PRO A 286 13.13 12.18 -4.53
CA PRO A 286 12.04 12.61 -3.66
C PRO A 286 10.70 12.57 -4.43
N PRO A 287 9.63 11.98 -3.86
CA PRO A 287 8.34 11.90 -4.56
C PRO A 287 7.66 13.26 -4.68
N VAL A 288 7.96 14.14 -3.73
CA VAL A 288 7.58 15.55 -3.70
C VAL A 288 8.64 16.30 -2.88
N PRO A 289 8.76 17.62 -3.00
CA PRO A 289 9.68 18.41 -2.19
C PRO A 289 9.46 18.22 -0.69
N GLY A 290 10.54 18.24 0.08
CA GLY A 290 10.51 18.03 1.53
C GLY A 290 10.46 16.56 1.96
N HIS A 291 10.32 15.60 1.04
CA HIS A 291 10.36 14.17 1.33
C HIS A 291 11.73 13.58 1.00
N GLU A 292 12.12 12.56 1.75
CA GLU A 292 13.35 11.83 1.45
C GLU A 292 13.27 11.09 0.11
N ALA A 293 14.38 11.07 -0.63
CA ALA A 293 14.56 10.14 -1.74
C ALA A 293 14.59 8.69 -1.24
N GLY A 294 14.13 7.77 -2.06
CA GLY A 294 14.33 6.36 -1.74
C GLY A 294 15.81 5.97 -1.88
N ARG A 295 16.22 4.98 -1.09
CA ARG A 295 17.63 4.58 -0.97
C ARG A 295 17.78 3.08 -1.17
N ILE A 296 18.76 2.71 -2.01
CA ILE A 296 19.20 1.33 -2.17
C ILE A 296 20.42 1.12 -1.28
N GLY A 297 20.41 0.06 -0.46
CA GLY A 297 21.58 -0.39 0.29
C GLY A 297 22.70 -0.89 -0.65
N GLU A 298 23.87 -1.06 -0.10
CA GLU A 298 25.01 -1.56 -0.86
C GLU A 298 24.78 -3.00 -1.33
N ILE A 299 25.09 -3.27 -2.60
CA ILE A 299 24.96 -4.59 -3.24
C ILE A 299 26.36 -5.13 -3.51
N GLN A 300 26.87 -5.94 -2.61
CA GLN A 300 28.20 -6.55 -2.72
C GLN A 300 28.13 -8.01 -3.21
N THR A 301 27.01 -8.67 -3.00
CA THR A 301 26.86 -10.09 -3.29
C THR A 301 25.58 -10.39 -4.07
N ARG A 302 25.53 -11.56 -4.74
CA ARG A 302 24.30 -12.08 -5.34
C ARG A 302 23.15 -12.19 -4.34
N LEU A 303 23.47 -12.41 -3.05
CA LEU A 303 22.43 -12.48 -2.01
C LEU A 303 21.80 -11.11 -1.75
N ASP A 304 22.58 -10.04 -1.77
CA ASP A 304 22.08 -8.68 -1.58
C ASP A 304 21.19 -8.28 -2.77
N LEU A 305 21.58 -8.61 -3.99
CA LEU A 305 20.75 -8.44 -5.17
C LEU A 305 19.42 -9.22 -5.08
N GLY A 306 19.48 -10.49 -4.65
CA GLY A 306 18.29 -11.31 -4.43
C GLY A 306 17.38 -10.76 -3.32
N ARG A 307 17.98 -10.18 -2.26
CA ARG A 307 17.23 -9.50 -1.18
C ARG A 307 16.55 -8.24 -1.69
N LEU A 308 17.25 -7.41 -2.48
CA LEU A 308 16.68 -6.23 -3.12
C LEU A 308 15.45 -6.60 -3.96
N GLY A 309 15.60 -7.51 -4.93
CA GLY A 309 14.49 -7.89 -5.82
C GLY A 309 13.32 -8.56 -5.12
N SER A 310 13.56 -9.19 -3.95
CA SER A 310 12.51 -9.81 -3.14
C SER A 310 11.99 -8.94 -1.99
N GLY A 311 12.61 -7.78 -1.73
CA GLY A 311 12.22 -6.86 -0.66
C GLY A 311 12.49 -7.40 0.74
N LEU A 312 13.53 -8.21 0.91
CA LEU A 312 13.97 -8.67 2.22
C LEU A 312 14.94 -7.70 2.88
N ASP A 313 15.57 -6.84 2.10
CA ASP A 313 16.48 -5.78 2.55
C ASP A 313 16.83 -4.86 1.37
N GLY A 314 17.55 -3.77 1.67
CA GLY A 314 18.26 -2.98 0.69
C GLY A 314 17.46 -1.89 0.00
N LEU A 315 16.18 -1.68 0.33
CA LEU A 315 15.40 -0.57 -0.23
C LEU A 315 14.54 0.10 0.84
N ARG A 316 14.62 1.43 0.89
CA ARG A 316 13.75 2.28 1.72
C ARG A 316 13.03 3.31 0.84
N VAL A 317 11.77 3.57 1.13
CA VAL A 317 10.90 4.50 0.39
C VAL A 317 9.92 5.20 1.33
N THR A 318 9.45 6.39 0.99
CA THR A 318 8.41 7.07 1.76
C THR A 318 7.01 6.54 1.42
N PRO A 319 5.99 6.79 2.24
CA PRO A 319 4.60 6.45 1.91
C PRO A 319 4.12 7.04 0.58
N LEU A 320 4.58 8.25 0.20
CA LEU A 320 4.21 8.88 -1.06
C LEU A 320 4.84 8.21 -2.29
N HIS A 321 6.04 7.64 -2.20
CA HIS A 321 6.58 6.79 -3.28
C HIS A 321 5.64 5.61 -3.58
N VAL A 322 5.09 5.00 -2.50
CA VAL A 322 4.16 3.88 -2.65
C VAL A 322 2.80 4.36 -3.14
N ALA A 323 2.38 5.59 -2.79
CA ALA A 323 1.16 6.19 -3.31
C ALA A 323 1.25 6.45 -4.83
N ALA A 324 2.37 6.98 -5.32
CA ALA A 324 2.62 7.19 -6.75
C ALA A 324 2.56 5.87 -7.56
N LEU A 325 2.85 4.71 -6.96
CA LEU A 325 2.69 3.42 -7.63
C LEU A 325 1.24 3.15 -8.04
N THR A 326 0.24 3.69 -7.35
CA THR A 326 -1.17 3.48 -7.68
C THR A 326 -1.54 4.09 -9.03
N SER A 327 -0.95 5.24 -9.41
CA SER A 327 -1.15 5.83 -10.72
C SER A 327 -0.53 4.99 -11.85
N ILE A 328 0.63 4.41 -11.60
CA ILE A 328 1.29 3.50 -12.56
C ILE A 328 0.44 2.26 -12.81
N LEU A 329 -0.22 1.73 -11.77
CA LEU A 329 -1.15 0.60 -11.90
C LEU A 329 -2.43 0.98 -12.64
N THR A 330 -2.68 2.24 -12.94
CA THR A 330 -3.86 2.69 -13.68
C THR A 330 -3.65 2.55 -15.19
N ASP A 331 -2.61 3.19 -15.72
CA ASP A 331 -2.33 3.21 -17.16
C ASP A 331 -0.84 3.18 -17.53
N GLY A 332 0.04 2.94 -16.55
CA GLY A 332 1.49 2.93 -16.75
C GLY A 332 2.16 4.30 -16.65
N ARG A 333 1.46 5.35 -16.22
CA ARG A 333 2.01 6.67 -15.98
C ARG A 333 2.23 6.90 -14.49
N SER A 334 3.35 7.52 -14.15
CA SER A 334 3.60 8.07 -12.81
C SER A 334 3.03 9.49 -12.75
N VAL A 335 2.11 9.71 -11.82
CA VAL A 335 1.51 11.01 -11.54
C VAL A 335 1.98 11.47 -10.16
N GLU A 336 2.40 12.73 -10.06
CA GLU A 336 2.84 13.31 -8.79
C GLU A 336 1.67 13.43 -7.80
N PRO A 337 1.78 12.91 -6.58
CA PRO A 337 0.78 13.10 -5.54
C PRO A 337 0.73 14.57 -5.09
N TRP A 338 -0.47 15.11 -4.89
CA TRP A 338 -0.64 16.48 -4.46
C TRP A 338 -1.81 16.66 -3.50
N TRP A 339 -1.76 17.73 -2.66
CA TRP A 339 -2.75 17.98 -1.61
C TRP A 339 -3.14 19.45 -1.43
N VAL A 340 -2.46 20.40 -2.05
CA VAL A 340 -2.85 21.81 -2.04
C VAL A 340 -3.69 22.10 -3.27
N ASP A 341 -4.94 22.52 -3.07
CA ASP A 341 -5.85 22.86 -4.16
C ASP A 341 -5.73 24.34 -4.54
N ARG A 342 -5.71 25.22 -3.52
CA ARG A 342 -5.63 26.66 -3.72
C ARG A 342 -4.98 27.35 -2.52
N ILE A 343 -4.32 28.48 -2.77
CA ILE A 343 -3.86 29.40 -1.74
C ILE A 343 -4.43 30.79 -2.06
N VAL A 344 -4.96 31.45 -1.03
CA VAL A 344 -5.58 32.77 -1.15
C VAL A 344 -4.87 33.70 -0.17
N ASP A 345 -4.52 34.92 -0.60
CA ASP A 345 -3.94 35.93 0.27
C ASP A 345 -5.00 36.64 1.14
N GLY A 346 -4.59 37.51 2.05
CA GLY A 346 -5.49 38.24 2.95
C GLY A 346 -6.44 39.21 2.22
N GLU A 347 -6.22 39.47 0.93
CA GLU A 347 -7.10 40.30 0.08
C GLU A 347 -8.05 39.46 -0.78
N GLY A 348 -8.03 38.12 -0.60
CA GLY A 348 -8.90 37.19 -1.33
C GLY A 348 -8.43 36.81 -2.72
N ARG A 349 -7.21 37.19 -3.11
CA ARG A 349 -6.64 36.86 -4.42
C ARG A 349 -5.97 35.49 -4.38
N SER A 350 -6.20 34.71 -5.42
CA SER A 350 -5.52 33.41 -5.58
C SER A 350 -4.04 33.59 -5.84
N ILE A 351 -3.20 32.92 -5.05
CA ILE A 351 -1.76 32.86 -5.28
C ILE A 351 -1.49 31.70 -6.26
N GLU A 352 -0.67 32.02 -7.28
CA GLU A 352 -0.27 31.00 -8.25
C GLU A 352 0.58 29.91 -7.60
N LEU A 353 0.15 28.66 -7.77
CA LEU A 353 0.88 27.49 -7.32
C LEU A 353 1.88 27.05 -8.39
N PRO A 354 3.01 26.43 -8.01
CA PRO A 354 3.89 25.78 -8.96
C PRO A 354 3.14 24.82 -9.86
N ALA A 355 3.46 24.83 -11.14
CA ALA A 355 2.90 23.85 -12.06
C ALA A 355 3.25 22.44 -11.61
N ARG A 356 2.27 21.56 -11.61
CA ARG A 356 2.48 20.13 -11.30
C ARG A 356 3.29 19.48 -12.41
N ALA A 357 4.10 18.48 -12.04
CA ALA A 357 4.84 17.72 -13.02
C ALA A 357 3.90 16.99 -13.97
N GLU A 358 4.21 17.01 -15.26
CA GLU A 358 3.46 16.25 -16.25
C GLU A 358 3.52 14.75 -15.98
N PRO A 359 2.41 14.00 -16.14
CA PRO A 359 2.38 12.56 -15.96
C PRO A 359 3.41 11.86 -16.86
N ARG A 360 4.34 11.15 -16.25
CA ARG A 360 5.46 10.52 -16.95
C ARG A 360 5.18 9.03 -17.20
N ARG A 361 5.22 8.60 -18.46
CA ARG A 361 5.08 7.18 -18.78
C ARG A 361 6.30 6.39 -18.29
N VAL A 362 6.05 5.40 -17.45
CA VAL A 362 7.10 4.54 -16.86
C VAL A 362 7.01 3.08 -17.33
N MET A 363 5.85 2.68 -17.84
CA MET A 363 5.65 1.42 -18.56
C MET A 363 4.49 1.57 -19.55
N ASP A 364 4.39 0.69 -20.52
CA ASP A 364 3.25 0.70 -21.45
C ASP A 364 1.96 0.22 -20.78
N THR A 365 0.83 0.61 -21.36
CA THR A 365 -0.50 0.34 -20.79
C THR A 365 -0.80 -1.15 -20.72
N VAL A 366 -0.41 -1.94 -21.73
CA VAL A 366 -0.69 -3.38 -21.77
C VAL A 366 -0.02 -4.10 -20.62
N ARG A 367 1.26 -3.77 -20.34
CA ARG A 367 2.00 -4.34 -19.21
C ARG A 367 1.49 -3.83 -17.87
N ALA A 368 1.06 -2.56 -17.79
CA ALA A 368 0.43 -2.02 -16.58
C ALA A 368 -0.89 -2.76 -16.27
N ASP A 369 -1.74 -2.98 -17.27
CA ASP A 369 -2.96 -3.77 -17.14
C ASP A 369 -2.66 -5.20 -16.70
N ARG A 370 -1.69 -5.85 -17.34
CA ARG A 370 -1.30 -7.22 -16.96
C ARG A 370 -0.77 -7.29 -15.52
N LEU A 371 0.06 -6.33 -15.12
CA LEU A 371 0.57 -6.24 -13.74
C LEU A 371 -0.56 -6.06 -12.74
N ARG A 372 -1.54 -5.21 -13.05
CA ARG A 372 -2.73 -4.95 -12.23
C ARG A 372 -3.59 -6.21 -12.12
N GLU A 373 -3.86 -6.92 -13.20
CA GLU A 373 -4.57 -8.20 -13.19
C GLU A 373 -3.90 -9.23 -12.29
N MET A 374 -2.57 -9.40 -12.39
CA MET A 374 -1.82 -10.30 -11.50
C MET A 374 -1.94 -9.90 -10.03
N LEU A 375 -2.02 -8.60 -9.73
CA LEU A 375 -2.17 -8.11 -8.35
C LEU A 375 -3.55 -8.40 -7.76
N VAL A 376 -4.59 -8.62 -8.57
CA VAL A 376 -5.90 -9.11 -8.09
C VAL A 376 -5.76 -10.46 -7.40
N ALA A 377 -4.86 -11.32 -7.86
CA ALA A 377 -4.62 -12.60 -7.23
C ALA A 377 -4.15 -12.48 -5.75
N THR A 378 -3.49 -11.38 -5.37
CA THR A 378 -3.07 -11.12 -3.98
C THR A 378 -4.26 -11.02 -3.03
N THR A 379 -5.33 -10.32 -3.43
CA THR A 379 -6.54 -10.11 -2.63
C THR A 379 -7.53 -11.26 -2.76
N ALA A 380 -7.59 -11.89 -3.94
CA ALA A 380 -8.52 -12.99 -4.21
C ALA A 380 -8.10 -14.32 -3.57
N ARG A 381 -6.81 -14.70 -3.68
CA ARG A 381 -6.28 -15.99 -3.22
C ARG A 381 -4.91 -15.94 -2.54
N GLY A 382 -4.25 -14.78 -2.55
CA GLY A 382 -2.89 -14.55 -2.04
C GLY A 382 -2.83 -14.09 -0.59
N THR A 383 -1.79 -13.29 -0.30
CA THR A 383 -1.44 -12.85 1.06
C THR A 383 -2.47 -11.94 1.71
N ALA A 384 -3.29 -11.23 0.94
CA ALA A 384 -4.34 -10.35 1.44
C ALA A 384 -5.75 -10.99 1.43
N ARG A 385 -5.91 -12.23 0.95
CA ARG A 385 -7.23 -12.89 0.81
C ARG A 385 -8.11 -12.76 2.07
N GLY A 386 -7.52 -12.97 3.26
CA GLY A 386 -8.27 -12.92 4.52
C GLY A 386 -8.84 -11.55 4.84
N ALA A 387 -8.16 -10.47 4.41
CA ALA A 387 -8.59 -9.09 4.63
C ALA A 387 -9.80 -8.70 3.77
N PHE A 388 -9.88 -9.23 2.53
CA PHE A 388 -10.94 -8.92 1.57
C PHE A 388 -12.11 -9.92 1.57
N ARG A 389 -12.16 -10.79 2.57
CA ARG A 389 -13.28 -11.70 2.81
C ARG A 389 -13.84 -11.55 4.21
N SER A 390 -15.16 -11.63 4.34
CA SER A 390 -15.85 -11.71 5.62
C SER A 390 -15.52 -13.02 6.34
N LYS A 391 -15.85 -13.12 7.63
CA LYS A 391 -15.73 -14.37 8.42
C LYS A 391 -16.47 -15.56 7.77
N ARG A 392 -17.52 -15.28 6.99
CA ARG A 392 -18.30 -16.28 6.23
C ARG A 392 -17.73 -16.56 4.83
N GLY A 393 -16.54 -16.04 4.50
CA GLY A 393 -15.87 -16.23 3.21
C GLY A 393 -16.43 -15.42 2.03
N ARG A 394 -17.44 -14.55 2.24
CA ARG A 394 -18.00 -13.69 1.20
C ARG A 394 -17.04 -12.52 0.91
N PRO A 395 -16.93 -12.05 -0.34
CA PRO A 395 -16.19 -10.83 -0.65
C PRO A 395 -16.72 -9.65 0.16
N ARG A 396 -15.84 -8.81 0.70
CA ARG A 396 -16.21 -7.62 1.50
C ARG A 396 -16.74 -6.49 0.61
N LEU A 397 -16.20 -6.35 -0.59
CA LEU A 397 -16.53 -5.28 -1.53
C LEU A 397 -17.51 -5.74 -2.63
N GLY A 398 -18.32 -6.77 -2.36
CA GLY A 398 -19.27 -7.30 -3.34
C GLY A 398 -18.57 -7.83 -4.61
N SER A 399 -18.92 -7.28 -5.77
CA SER A 399 -18.32 -7.64 -7.06
C SER A 399 -17.04 -6.86 -7.37
N LEU A 400 -16.72 -5.81 -6.60
CA LEU A 400 -15.53 -5.00 -6.87
C LEU A 400 -14.26 -5.78 -6.56
N SER A 401 -13.34 -5.82 -7.51
CA SER A 401 -12.03 -6.41 -7.35
C SER A 401 -11.01 -5.36 -6.89
N VAL A 402 -9.99 -5.80 -6.17
CA VAL A 402 -8.89 -4.97 -5.71
C VAL A 402 -7.58 -5.56 -6.21
N ALA A 403 -6.83 -4.78 -6.97
CA ALA A 403 -5.45 -5.10 -7.28
C ALA A 403 -4.54 -4.55 -6.17
N GLY A 404 -3.75 -5.40 -5.51
CA GLY A 404 -2.93 -4.91 -4.40
C GLY A 404 -1.75 -5.79 -4.03
N LYS A 405 -0.87 -5.24 -3.20
CA LYS A 405 0.33 -5.92 -2.70
C LYS A 405 0.52 -5.68 -1.22
N THR A 406 0.89 -6.73 -0.50
CA THR A 406 1.32 -6.68 0.90
C THR A 406 2.85 -6.64 1.00
N GLY A 407 3.35 -5.90 1.97
CA GLY A 407 4.75 -5.91 2.38
C GLY A 407 4.88 -6.17 3.87
N ASN A 408 5.91 -6.90 4.28
CA ASN A 408 6.17 -7.16 5.69
C ASN A 408 7.66 -7.43 5.90
N LEU A 409 8.28 -6.64 6.77
CA LEU A 409 9.69 -6.76 7.09
C LEU A 409 9.94 -6.23 8.51
N THR A 410 10.76 -6.94 9.29
CA THR A 410 11.32 -6.38 10.52
C THR A 410 12.53 -5.53 10.16
N GLY A 411 12.55 -4.30 10.62
CA GLY A 411 13.60 -3.33 10.33
C GLY A 411 13.99 -2.53 11.56
N SER A 412 14.98 -1.68 11.38
CA SER A 412 15.46 -0.69 12.34
C SER A 412 15.10 0.71 11.89
N ASP A 413 15.13 1.68 12.80
CA ASP A 413 14.97 3.10 12.53
C ASP A 413 13.58 3.54 12.02
N PRO A 414 12.57 3.50 12.90
CA PRO A 414 12.56 2.86 14.24
C PRO A 414 12.55 1.34 14.18
N PHE A 415 12.98 0.68 15.28
CA PHE A 415 12.92 -0.78 15.33
C PHE A 415 11.48 -1.26 15.45
N GLY A 416 11.08 -2.20 14.58
CA GLY A 416 9.76 -2.80 14.59
C GLY A 416 9.45 -3.57 13.32
N ARG A 417 8.22 -4.01 13.21
CA ARG A 417 7.72 -4.72 12.04
C ARG A 417 6.95 -3.76 11.15
N TYR A 418 7.54 -3.41 10.04
CA TYR A 418 6.91 -2.61 8.98
C TYR A 418 5.93 -3.48 8.22
N GLU A 419 4.69 -3.07 8.18
CA GLU A 419 3.66 -3.75 7.42
C GLU A 419 2.96 -2.79 6.47
N TRP A 420 3.00 -3.14 5.18
CA TRP A 420 2.46 -2.37 4.08
C TRP A 420 1.26 -3.05 3.44
N PHE A 421 0.37 -2.24 2.94
CA PHE A 421 -0.53 -2.57 1.86
C PHE A 421 -0.59 -1.40 0.88
N VAL A 422 -0.59 -1.70 -0.42
CA VAL A 422 -0.91 -0.76 -1.49
C VAL A 422 -1.86 -1.44 -2.45
N GLY A 423 -2.84 -0.71 -2.95
CA GLY A 423 -3.76 -1.26 -3.94
C GLY A 423 -4.67 -0.21 -4.55
N VAL A 424 -5.30 -0.60 -5.65
CA VAL A 424 -6.28 0.20 -6.38
C VAL A 424 -7.59 -0.57 -6.54
N ALA A 425 -8.70 0.16 -6.58
CA ALA A 425 -10.03 -0.40 -6.82
C ALA A 425 -10.92 0.59 -7.59
N PRO A 426 -11.88 0.10 -8.39
CA PRO A 426 -11.94 -1.26 -8.92
C PRO A 426 -10.67 -1.62 -9.69
N ALA A 427 -10.30 -2.90 -9.76
CA ALA A 427 -9.08 -3.28 -10.49
C ALA A 427 -9.23 -3.07 -12.00
N GLU A 428 -10.44 -3.20 -12.53
CA GLU A 428 -10.75 -3.06 -13.96
C GLU A 428 -10.67 -1.59 -14.41
N ASP A 429 -11.07 -0.66 -13.54
CA ASP A 429 -11.12 0.77 -13.79
C ASP A 429 -10.71 1.52 -12.50
N PRO A 430 -9.40 1.66 -12.20
CA PRO A 430 -8.94 2.23 -10.95
C PRO A 430 -9.45 3.65 -10.72
N ARG A 431 -10.20 3.85 -9.63
CA ARG A 431 -10.75 5.14 -9.20
C ARG A 431 -10.16 5.61 -7.89
N ILE A 432 -9.76 4.66 -7.03
CA ILE A 432 -9.19 4.94 -5.71
C ILE A 432 -7.94 4.12 -5.51
N GLY A 433 -6.87 4.79 -5.13
CA GLY A 433 -5.65 4.20 -4.59
C GLY A 433 -5.65 4.27 -3.07
N VAL A 434 -5.20 3.20 -2.40
CA VAL A 434 -5.05 3.15 -0.95
C VAL A 434 -3.66 2.63 -0.60
N VAL A 435 -2.97 3.37 0.26
CA VAL A 435 -1.71 2.94 0.89
C VAL A 435 -1.90 2.92 2.39
N VAL A 436 -1.46 1.85 3.04
CA VAL A 436 -1.37 1.76 4.50
C VAL A 436 0.00 1.24 4.88
N LEU A 437 0.72 2.01 5.67
CA LEU A 437 1.94 1.61 6.36
C LEU A 437 1.69 1.63 7.85
N GLN A 438 2.07 0.58 8.57
CA GLN A 438 2.15 0.62 10.03
C GLN A 438 3.46 0.02 10.52
N LEU A 439 3.97 0.58 11.61
CA LEU A 439 5.02 0.02 12.43
C LEU A 439 4.37 -0.73 13.58
N GLN A 440 4.50 -2.05 13.58
CA GLN A 440 3.93 -2.89 14.62
C GLN A 440 4.97 -3.15 15.72
N GLY A 441 4.54 -2.92 16.96
CA GLY A 441 5.27 -3.33 18.16
C GLY A 441 5.09 -4.83 18.47
N HIS A 442 5.14 -5.18 19.76
CA HIS A 442 4.96 -6.57 20.20
C HIS A 442 3.52 -7.09 20.04
N LEU A 443 2.54 -6.19 20.09
CA LEU A 443 1.12 -6.49 19.91
C LEU A 443 0.60 -5.79 18.66
N TRP A 444 0.05 -6.58 17.73
CA TRP A 444 -0.62 -6.06 16.56
C TRP A 444 -2.05 -6.63 16.50
N TRP A 445 -2.99 -5.76 16.13
CA TRP A 445 -4.42 -6.06 16.18
C TRP A 445 -5.01 -6.31 14.80
N ARG A 446 -4.60 -5.49 13.84
CA ARG A 446 -5.07 -5.61 12.45
C ARG A 446 -3.92 -5.43 11.49
N LYS A 447 -3.99 -6.16 10.37
CA LYS A 447 -3.03 -6.03 9.28
C LYS A 447 -3.30 -4.78 8.45
N SER A 448 -2.26 -4.22 7.83
CA SER A 448 -2.41 -3.09 6.90
C SER A 448 -3.39 -3.40 5.77
N SER A 449 -3.45 -4.66 5.31
CA SER A 449 -4.44 -5.10 4.33
C SER A 449 -5.88 -5.10 4.86
N GLU A 450 -6.11 -5.35 6.15
CA GLU A 450 -7.43 -5.30 6.79
C GLU A 450 -7.90 -3.87 6.99
N LEU A 451 -6.97 -2.97 7.32
CA LEU A 451 -7.22 -1.52 7.41
C LEU A 451 -7.58 -0.96 6.03
N ALA A 452 -6.79 -1.30 5.01
CA ALA A 452 -7.05 -0.90 3.63
C ALA A 452 -8.40 -1.42 3.12
N ALA A 453 -8.76 -2.68 3.43
CA ALA A 453 -10.07 -3.22 3.07
C ALA A 453 -11.22 -2.43 3.74
N SER A 454 -11.02 -1.96 5.00
CA SER A 454 -12.01 -1.10 5.66
C SER A 454 -12.09 0.30 5.02
N ILE A 455 -10.96 0.85 4.55
CA ILE A 455 -10.95 2.12 3.81
C ILE A 455 -11.68 1.96 2.47
N PHE A 456 -11.43 0.90 1.72
CA PHE A 456 -12.17 0.64 0.48
C PHE A 456 -13.67 0.44 0.73
N GLU A 457 -14.07 -0.22 1.83
CA GLU A 457 -15.48 -0.32 2.22
C GLU A 457 -16.10 1.05 2.48
N GLU A 458 -15.40 1.95 3.20
CA GLU A 458 -15.89 3.31 3.44
C GLU A 458 -16.09 4.09 2.15
N VAL A 459 -15.17 3.90 1.18
CA VAL A 459 -15.23 4.61 -0.10
C VAL A 459 -16.34 4.07 -1.00
N PHE A 460 -16.46 2.76 -1.13
CA PHE A 460 -17.28 2.14 -2.18
C PHE A 460 -18.62 1.61 -1.70
N CYS A 461 -18.83 1.44 -0.39
CA CYS A 461 -20.00 0.73 0.13
C CYS A 461 -20.93 1.64 0.93
N ASP A 462 -22.22 1.35 0.80
CA ASP A 462 -23.29 1.91 1.61
C ASP A 462 -24.28 0.81 2.03
N ARG A 463 -25.45 1.18 2.56
CA ARG A 463 -26.49 0.22 2.96
C ARG A 463 -27.03 -0.63 1.80
N SER A 464 -26.91 -0.14 0.56
CA SER A 464 -27.40 -0.83 -0.65
C SER A 464 -26.35 -1.77 -1.25
N GLY A 465 -25.11 -1.75 -0.78
CA GLY A 465 -24.00 -2.56 -1.26
C GLY A 465 -22.79 -1.74 -1.69
N CYS A 466 -21.87 -2.36 -2.41
CA CYS A 466 -20.63 -1.74 -2.88
C CYS A 466 -20.69 -1.51 -4.39
N ARG A 467 -20.40 -0.27 -4.83
CA ARG A 467 -20.47 0.16 -6.25
C ARG A 467 -19.27 1.02 -6.60
N ALA A 468 -18.78 0.89 -7.82
CA ALA A 468 -17.66 1.69 -8.34
C ALA A 468 -17.98 3.19 -8.34
N GLU A 469 -19.21 3.55 -8.71
CA GLU A 469 -19.69 4.93 -8.81
C GLU A 469 -19.73 5.65 -7.46
N ALA A 470 -19.76 4.92 -6.34
CA ALA A 470 -19.71 5.51 -5.02
C ALA A 470 -18.41 6.31 -4.77
N ALA A 471 -17.33 5.99 -5.50
CA ALA A 471 -16.09 6.76 -5.46
C ALA A 471 -16.26 8.20 -5.98
N ASN A 472 -17.23 8.45 -6.87
CA ASN A 472 -17.45 9.78 -7.49
C ASN A 472 -17.73 10.85 -6.44
N ARG A 473 -18.33 10.50 -5.29
CA ARG A 473 -18.54 11.45 -4.17
C ARG A 473 -17.23 12.03 -3.62
N TRP A 474 -16.10 11.34 -3.82
CA TRP A 474 -14.79 11.73 -3.33
C TRP A 474 -13.91 12.29 -4.45
N THR A 475 -13.97 11.71 -5.64
CA THR A 475 -13.11 12.10 -6.78
C THR A 475 -13.72 13.21 -7.62
N GLY A 476 -15.03 13.48 -7.47
CA GLY A 476 -15.80 14.25 -8.44
C GLY A 476 -16.06 13.42 -9.70
N ASP A 477 -16.90 13.94 -10.58
CA ASP A 477 -17.18 13.29 -11.87
C ASP A 477 -16.00 13.57 -12.82
N LEU A 478 -14.88 12.88 -12.57
CA LEU A 478 -13.77 12.84 -13.51
C LEU A 478 -14.23 11.90 -14.63
N GLY A 479 -14.76 12.46 -15.71
CA GLY A 479 -14.99 11.73 -16.95
C GLY A 479 -13.76 10.88 -17.34
N PRO A 480 -13.86 9.95 -18.29
CA PRO A 480 -12.73 9.13 -18.72
C PRO A 480 -11.53 10.05 -18.96
N ALA A 481 -10.37 9.64 -18.47
CA ALA A 481 -9.13 10.43 -18.59
C ALA A 481 -8.94 10.79 -20.07
N VAL A 482 -9.35 11.99 -20.47
CA VAL A 482 -9.03 12.52 -21.80
C VAL A 482 -7.53 12.67 -21.78
N ALA A 483 -6.84 11.84 -22.54
CA ALA A 483 -5.42 12.02 -22.78
C ALA A 483 -5.21 13.48 -23.19
N PRO A 484 -4.31 14.23 -22.54
CA PRO A 484 -4.05 15.61 -22.95
C PRO A 484 -3.63 15.57 -24.41
N VAL A 485 -4.47 16.14 -25.28
CA VAL A 485 -4.16 16.29 -26.71
C VAL A 485 -2.96 17.24 -26.76
N ARG A 486 -1.80 16.72 -27.11
CA ARG A 486 -0.61 17.58 -27.30
C ARG A 486 -0.93 18.55 -28.43
N ILE A 487 -0.64 19.83 -28.22
CA ILE A 487 -0.75 20.87 -29.28
C ILE A 487 0.05 20.45 -30.53
N SER A 488 1.10 19.64 -30.39
CA SER A 488 1.84 19.02 -31.48
C SER A 488 1.04 18.01 -32.32
N ASP A 489 0.00 17.42 -31.76
CA ASP A 489 -0.82 16.40 -32.45
C ASP A 489 -1.98 17.03 -33.24
N LEU A 490 -2.20 18.33 -33.05
CA LEU A 490 -3.13 19.16 -33.80
C LEU A 490 -2.44 19.84 -35.01
N GLY A 491 -1.80 19.09 -35.86
CA GLY A 491 -1.11 19.49 -37.10
C GLY A 491 -1.28 20.95 -37.53
N GLY A 492 -0.44 21.89 -36.99
CA GLY A 492 -0.33 23.28 -37.43
C GLY A 492 -1.05 24.31 -36.53
N PRO A 493 -0.65 25.60 -36.62
CA PRO A 493 -1.22 26.66 -35.80
C PRO A 493 -2.70 26.87 -36.12
N ILE A 494 -3.56 26.64 -35.13
CA ILE A 494 -5.01 26.92 -35.22
C ILE A 494 -5.18 28.41 -35.43
N ARG A 495 -5.62 28.83 -36.62
CA ARG A 495 -6.01 30.22 -36.86
C ARG A 495 -7.30 30.51 -36.11
N LEU A 496 -7.31 31.54 -35.28
CA LEU A 496 -8.47 32.01 -34.51
C LEU A 496 -9.74 32.25 -35.38
N SER A 497 -9.60 32.40 -36.68
CA SER A 497 -10.71 32.51 -37.64
C SER A 497 -11.55 31.26 -37.84
N GLN A 498 -11.10 30.10 -37.39
CA GLN A 498 -11.89 28.83 -37.55
C GLN A 498 -12.83 28.59 -36.35
N LEU A 499 -12.63 29.23 -35.23
CA LEU A 499 -13.51 29.07 -34.05
C LEU A 499 -14.77 29.96 -34.10
N THR A 500 -14.86 30.89 -35.04
CA THR A 500 -16.02 31.80 -35.24
C THR A 500 -17.03 31.30 -36.29
N SER A 501 -16.67 30.34 -37.12
CA SER A 501 -17.55 29.85 -38.19
C SER A 501 -18.54 28.74 -37.80
N GLU A 502 -18.33 28.04 -36.71
CA GLU A 502 -19.25 26.98 -36.26
C GLU A 502 -20.45 27.47 -35.42
N ARG A 503 -20.48 28.75 -35.01
CA ARG A 503 -21.63 29.34 -34.30
C ARG A 503 -22.65 30.02 -35.19
N ALA A 504 -22.45 30.07 -36.51
CA ALA A 504 -23.37 30.75 -37.45
C ALA A 504 -24.21 29.83 -38.34
N GLY A 505 -24.16 28.49 -38.12
CA GLY A 505 -24.73 27.50 -39.01
C GLY A 505 -25.93 26.66 -38.52
N SER A 506 -26.65 27.08 -37.45
CA SER A 506 -27.87 26.34 -37.06
C SER A 506 -29.03 27.29 -36.75
N GLY A 507 -29.74 27.66 -37.79
CA GLY A 507 -30.94 28.51 -37.65
C GLY A 507 -31.63 28.86 -38.96
N SER A 508 -32.12 27.89 -39.71
CA SER A 508 -33.14 28.17 -40.75
C SER A 508 -33.82 26.87 -41.19
N GLY A 509 -34.73 26.38 -40.38
CA GLY A 509 -35.69 25.34 -40.73
C GLY A 509 -36.98 26.00 -41.26
N ARG A 510 -37.18 26.07 -42.58
CA ARG A 510 -38.43 26.47 -43.20
C ARG A 510 -39.52 25.42 -42.97
N ILE A 511 -40.59 25.85 -42.35
CA ILE A 511 -41.87 25.13 -42.31
C ILE A 511 -42.53 25.25 -43.67
N HIS A 512 -42.70 24.15 -44.40
CA HIS A 512 -43.62 24.05 -45.54
C HIS A 512 -44.93 23.40 -45.09
N ALA A 513 -46.00 24.19 -45.06
CA ALA A 513 -47.39 23.71 -45.07
C ALA A 513 -47.75 23.26 -46.48
N LYS A 514 -48.46 22.15 -46.62
CA LYS A 514 -49.15 21.71 -47.81
C LYS A 514 -50.66 21.83 -47.59
N PRO A 515 -51.39 22.12 -48.69
CA PRO A 515 -52.80 22.28 -48.62
C PRO A 515 -53.55 20.99 -48.38
#